data_709a173d1bb3a9984723d49b4169d004
#
_entry.id   709a173d1bb3a9984723d49b4169d004
#
_cell.length_a   1.000
_cell.length_b   1.000
_cell.length_c   1.000
_cell.angle_alpha   90.00
_cell.angle_beta   90.00
_cell.angle_gamma   90.00
#
_symmetry.space_group_name_H-M   'P 1'
#
loop_
_entity.id
_entity.type
_entity.pdbx_description
1 polymer ?
#
loop_
_entity_poly.entity_id
_entity_poly.type
_entity_poly.pdbx_seq_one_letter_code
_entity_poly.pdbx_strand_id
1 'polypeptide(L)'
;IVVKKMNMLPIECVVRGYFYGSLVGRWKKGEIKIPIGSNTTLAAKLPEPIFDPTTKSEHDIPIDKIKALEMKLVTEVQYVWLEKTSIDIYNIMSDIADKAGFILADLKLEFGILDGNLTLGDSIGPDEYRLWPKDSYEVGKIQEAFDKQILRDWLTEHGYQKQFDDARD
;
A
#
# COMPACT_ATOMS: atom_id res chain seq x y z
N ILE A 1 -24.15 9.24 1.63
CA ILE A 1 -23.80 7.91 1.09
C ILE A 1 -24.31 6.87 2.09
N VAL A 2 -25.01 5.85 1.62
CA VAL A 2 -25.42 4.70 2.42
C VAL A 2 -24.50 3.55 2.09
N VAL A 3 -23.87 2.96 3.11
CA VAL A 3 -22.94 1.84 2.97
C VAL A 3 -23.40 0.66 3.81
N LYS A 4 -22.97 -0.55 3.45
CA LYS A 4 -23.18 -1.73 4.30
C LYS A 4 -22.09 -1.79 5.37
N LYS A 5 -22.49 -1.96 6.61
CA LYS A 5 -21.54 -2.22 7.70
C LYS A 5 -21.02 -3.64 7.59
N MET A 6 -19.71 -3.82 7.67
CA MET A 6 -19.07 -5.13 7.70
C MET A 6 -18.10 -5.25 8.89
N ASN A 7 -17.71 -6.46 9.23
CA ASN A 7 -16.68 -6.71 10.23
C ASN A 7 -15.32 -6.61 9.55
N MET A 8 -14.67 -5.47 9.71
CA MET A 8 -13.35 -5.22 9.09
C MET A 8 -12.29 -6.13 9.69
N LEU A 9 -11.41 -6.65 8.85
CA LEU A 9 -10.21 -7.36 9.29
C LEU A 9 -9.18 -6.35 9.82
N PRO A 10 -8.45 -6.69 10.90
CA PRO A 10 -7.49 -5.77 11.51
C PRO A 10 -6.13 -5.79 10.78
N ILE A 11 -6.15 -5.79 9.46
CA ILE A 11 -4.99 -5.84 8.58
C ILE A 11 -5.23 -4.94 7.38
N GLU A 12 -4.22 -4.14 7.01
CA GLU A 12 -4.19 -3.40 5.76
C GLU A 12 -3.37 -4.17 4.74
N CYS A 13 -3.91 -4.34 3.55
CA CYS A 13 -3.32 -5.10 2.47
C CYS A 13 -2.60 -4.16 1.51
N VAL A 14 -1.30 -3.97 1.70
CA VAL A 14 -0.49 -3.12 0.82
C VAL A 14 0.16 -3.98 -0.26
N VAL A 15 0.01 -3.59 -1.52
CA VAL A 15 0.71 -4.19 -2.66
C VAL A 15 1.66 -3.17 -3.26
N ARG A 16 2.91 -3.57 -3.47
CA ARG A 16 3.95 -2.69 -4.01
C ARG A 16 4.49 -3.24 -5.32
N GLY A 17 4.41 -2.45 -6.37
CA GLY A 17 4.99 -2.77 -7.67
C GLY A 17 6.33 -2.08 -7.93
N TYR A 18 6.73 -1.13 -7.08
CA TYR A 18 7.93 -0.33 -7.26
C TYR A 18 8.72 -0.19 -5.96
N PHE A 19 10.04 -0.06 -6.09
CA PHE A 19 10.95 0.15 -4.97
C PHE A 19 10.88 1.60 -4.48
N TYR A 20 9.88 1.92 -3.66
CA TYR A 20 9.57 3.29 -3.24
C TYR A 20 9.00 3.38 -1.83
N GLY A 21 8.93 4.60 -1.28
CA GLY A 21 8.33 4.88 0.02
C GLY A 21 9.00 4.14 1.17
N SER A 22 8.21 3.67 2.14
CA SER A 22 8.71 2.97 3.34
C SER A 22 9.44 1.66 3.05
N LEU A 23 9.17 1.03 1.88
CA LEU A 23 9.88 -0.18 1.44
C LEU A 23 11.39 0.04 1.38
N VAL A 24 11.84 1.20 0.87
CA VAL A 24 13.27 1.53 0.73
C VAL A 24 14.00 1.54 2.07
N GLY A 25 13.41 2.21 3.06
CA GLY A 25 13.97 2.29 4.42
C GLY A 25 14.01 0.93 5.11
N ARG A 26 12.93 0.17 5.01
CA ARG A 26 12.81 -1.17 5.60
C ARG A 26 13.77 -2.18 4.96
N TRP A 27 13.91 -2.14 3.64
CA TRP A 27 14.88 -2.99 2.94
C TRP A 27 16.32 -2.68 3.36
N LYS A 28 16.70 -1.40 3.47
CA LYS A 28 18.03 -0.99 3.95
C LYS A 28 18.33 -1.48 5.37
N LYS A 29 17.32 -1.61 6.21
CA LYS A 29 17.43 -2.15 7.57
C LYS A 29 17.36 -3.68 7.63
N GLY A 30 17.12 -4.36 6.50
CA GLY A 30 16.93 -5.81 6.46
C GLY A 30 15.60 -6.30 7.02
N GLU A 31 14.62 -5.43 7.18
CA GLU A 31 13.30 -5.73 7.75
C GLU A 31 12.33 -6.34 6.73
N ILE A 32 12.64 -6.27 5.45
CA ILE A 32 11.83 -6.85 4.37
C ILE A 32 12.73 -7.43 3.28
N LYS A 33 12.29 -8.54 2.71
CA LYS A 33 12.90 -9.13 1.51
C LYS A 33 12.12 -8.68 0.27
N ILE A 34 12.85 -8.46 -0.82
CA ILE A 34 12.28 -8.16 -2.13
C ILE A 34 12.65 -9.29 -3.10
N PRO A 35 11.95 -9.43 -4.24
CA PRO A 35 12.22 -10.47 -5.23
C PRO A 35 13.69 -10.46 -5.69
N ILE A 36 14.24 -11.65 -5.93
CA ILE A 36 15.62 -11.80 -6.42
C ILE A 36 15.75 -11.11 -7.78
N GLY A 37 16.84 -10.37 -7.97
CA GLY A 37 17.07 -9.60 -9.20
C GLY A 37 16.39 -8.24 -9.25
N SER A 38 15.74 -7.80 -8.17
CA SER A 38 15.18 -6.45 -8.08
C SER A 38 16.25 -5.38 -8.24
N ASN A 39 15.94 -4.36 -9.04
CA ASN A 39 16.71 -3.13 -9.05
C ASN A 39 16.37 -2.31 -7.79
N THR A 40 17.36 -2.03 -6.96
CA THR A 40 17.21 -1.29 -5.69
C THR A 40 17.44 0.22 -5.84
N THR A 41 17.39 0.74 -7.06
CA THR A 41 17.35 2.18 -7.31
C THR A 41 15.95 2.71 -6.97
N LEU A 42 15.87 3.89 -6.37
CA LEU A 42 14.57 4.52 -6.02
C LEU A 42 13.63 4.54 -7.22
N ALA A 43 12.37 4.22 -7.00
CA ALA A 43 11.32 4.14 -8.01
C ALA A 43 11.51 3.08 -9.11
N ALA A 44 12.48 2.19 -9.01
CA ALA A 44 12.60 1.07 -9.95
C ALA A 44 11.41 0.11 -9.82
N LYS A 45 10.92 -0.38 -10.95
CA LYS A 45 9.87 -1.40 -10.99
C LYS A 45 10.41 -2.71 -10.41
N LEU A 46 9.62 -3.35 -9.56
CA LEU A 46 9.92 -4.70 -9.06
C LEU A 46 9.63 -5.73 -10.16
N PRO A 47 10.36 -6.86 -10.20
CA PRO A 47 10.10 -7.95 -11.14
C PRO A 47 8.66 -8.50 -11.06
N GLU A 48 8.13 -8.52 -9.85
CA GLU A 48 6.75 -8.88 -9.53
C GLU A 48 6.24 -8.00 -8.39
N PRO A 49 4.93 -7.71 -8.30
CA PRO A 49 4.38 -6.98 -7.16
C PRO A 49 4.49 -7.83 -5.90
N ILE A 50 4.79 -7.18 -4.77
CA ILE A 50 4.88 -7.83 -3.46
C ILE A 50 3.71 -7.45 -2.57
N PHE A 51 3.23 -8.42 -1.79
CA PHE A 51 2.27 -8.20 -0.73
C PHE A 51 3.01 -7.83 0.55
N ASP A 52 2.78 -6.64 1.07
CA ASP A 52 3.49 -6.03 2.21
C ASP A 52 2.48 -5.48 3.23
N PRO A 53 1.73 -6.36 3.91
CA PRO A 53 0.64 -5.94 4.79
C PRO A 53 1.15 -5.28 6.08
N THR A 54 0.25 -4.49 6.68
CA THR A 54 0.44 -3.89 8.00
C THR A 54 -0.72 -4.21 8.93
N THR A 55 -0.53 -4.06 10.23
CA THR A 55 -1.66 -4.04 11.16
C THR A 55 -2.50 -2.79 10.88
N LYS A 56 -3.81 -2.88 11.10
CA LYS A 56 -4.68 -1.71 11.21
C LYS A 56 -4.71 -1.27 12.65
N SER A 57 -3.76 -0.43 13.05
CA SER A 57 -3.60 0.06 14.41
C SER A 57 -3.23 1.55 14.38
N GLU A 58 -3.10 2.16 15.54
CA GLU A 58 -2.69 3.57 15.67
C GLU A 58 -1.34 3.85 14.99
N HIS A 59 -0.46 2.83 14.98
CA HIS A 59 0.78 2.82 14.23
C HIS A 59 0.78 1.56 13.34
N ASP A 60 0.70 1.75 12.02
CA ASP A 60 0.71 0.66 11.03
C ASP A 60 2.02 -0.13 11.11
N ILE A 61 1.98 -1.25 11.79
CA ILE A 61 3.16 -2.11 11.99
C ILE A 61 3.24 -3.10 10.83
N PRO A 62 4.33 -3.12 10.07
CA PRO A 62 4.53 -4.13 9.03
C PRO A 62 4.54 -5.55 9.61
N ILE A 63 3.80 -6.43 8.96
CA ILE A 63 3.67 -7.83 9.36
C ILE A 63 3.90 -8.76 8.16
N ASP A 64 4.44 -9.92 8.43
CA ASP A 64 4.46 -11.05 7.50
C ASP A 64 3.35 -12.06 7.84
N LYS A 65 3.26 -13.14 7.06
CA LYS A 65 2.28 -14.20 7.28
C LYS A 65 2.39 -14.79 8.68
N ILE A 66 3.60 -15.04 9.17
CA ILE A 66 3.84 -15.67 10.47
C ILE A 66 3.28 -14.79 11.58
N LYS A 67 3.66 -13.52 11.59
CA LYS A 67 3.18 -12.54 12.57
C LYS A 67 1.66 -12.34 12.50
N ALA A 68 1.09 -12.27 11.30
CA ALA A 68 -0.36 -12.13 11.14
C ALA A 68 -1.14 -13.28 11.78
N LEU A 69 -0.62 -14.52 11.67
CA LEU A 69 -1.21 -15.72 12.27
C LEU A 69 -0.96 -15.78 13.78
N GLU A 70 0.26 -15.51 14.24
CA GLU A 70 0.62 -15.47 15.68
C GLU A 70 -0.22 -14.44 16.44
N MET A 71 -0.40 -13.28 15.87
CA MET A 71 -1.26 -12.20 16.43
C MET A 71 -2.75 -12.49 16.27
N LYS A 72 -3.14 -13.58 15.59
CA LYS A 72 -4.54 -13.98 15.33
C LYS A 72 -5.35 -12.88 14.63
N LEU A 73 -4.72 -12.11 13.77
CA LEU A 73 -5.38 -11.06 13.00
C LEU A 73 -6.27 -11.66 11.91
N VAL A 74 -5.80 -12.75 11.31
CA VAL A 74 -6.48 -13.51 10.26
C VAL A 74 -6.14 -14.99 10.37
N THR A 75 -6.96 -15.84 9.78
CA THR A 75 -6.63 -17.26 9.58
C THR A 75 -5.69 -17.43 8.40
N GLU A 76 -5.03 -18.59 8.28
CA GLU A 76 -4.16 -18.88 7.13
C GLU A 76 -4.92 -18.81 5.79
N VAL A 77 -6.14 -19.35 5.74
CA VAL A 77 -6.99 -19.32 4.55
C VAL A 77 -7.31 -17.86 4.16
N GLN A 78 -7.64 -17.03 5.15
CA GLN A 78 -7.89 -15.61 4.94
C GLN A 78 -6.63 -14.90 4.42
N TYR A 79 -5.47 -15.15 5.03
CA TYR A 79 -4.21 -14.51 4.60
C TYR A 79 -3.89 -14.83 3.14
N VAL A 80 -3.94 -16.10 2.75
CA VAL A 80 -3.67 -16.52 1.35
C VAL A 80 -4.67 -15.88 0.38
N TRP A 81 -5.93 -15.79 0.77
CA TRP A 81 -6.95 -15.14 -0.04
C TRP A 81 -6.71 -13.64 -0.18
N LEU A 82 -6.35 -12.96 0.92
CA LEU A 82 -6.03 -11.54 0.94
C LEU A 82 -4.84 -11.21 0.03
N GLU A 83 -3.75 -11.96 0.17
CA GLU A 83 -2.55 -11.80 -0.65
C GLU A 83 -2.87 -11.93 -2.14
N LYS A 84 -3.49 -13.06 -2.52
CA LYS A 84 -3.86 -13.32 -3.91
C LYS A 84 -4.79 -12.25 -4.45
N THR A 85 -5.88 -11.95 -3.75
CA THR A 85 -6.89 -11.01 -4.21
C THR A 85 -6.33 -9.59 -4.32
N SER A 86 -5.49 -9.17 -3.38
CA SER A 86 -4.86 -7.85 -3.41
C SER A 86 -3.92 -7.70 -4.60
N ILE A 87 -3.12 -8.72 -4.90
CA ILE A 87 -2.25 -8.73 -6.08
C ILE A 87 -3.07 -8.73 -7.37
N ASP A 88 -4.15 -9.51 -7.44
CA ASP A 88 -5.04 -9.53 -8.61
C ASP A 88 -5.66 -8.15 -8.87
N ILE A 89 -6.16 -7.48 -7.81
CA ILE A 89 -6.72 -6.12 -7.91
C ILE A 89 -5.64 -5.12 -8.35
N TYR A 90 -4.45 -5.19 -7.74
CA TYR A 90 -3.32 -4.33 -8.12
C TYR A 90 -2.99 -4.46 -9.60
N ASN A 91 -2.91 -5.69 -10.12
CA ASN A 91 -2.59 -5.93 -11.52
C ASN A 91 -3.65 -5.34 -12.46
N ILE A 92 -4.94 -5.53 -12.16
CA ILE A 92 -6.05 -4.94 -12.94
C ILE A 92 -5.97 -3.40 -12.93
N MET A 93 -5.76 -2.81 -11.76
CA MET A 93 -5.67 -1.34 -11.63
C MET A 93 -4.41 -0.80 -12.31
N SER A 94 -3.28 -1.52 -12.21
CA SER A 94 -2.04 -1.17 -12.89
C SER A 94 -2.20 -1.14 -14.40
N ASP A 95 -2.90 -2.13 -14.97
CA ASP A 95 -3.20 -2.18 -16.41
C ASP A 95 -4.10 -1.02 -16.86
N ILE A 96 -5.07 -0.64 -16.03
CA ILE A 96 -5.96 0.51 -16.31
C ILE A 96 -5.16 1.81 -16.25
N ALA A 97 -4.36 2.00 -15.21
CA ALA A 97 -3.49 3.17 -15.04
C ALA A 97 -2.50 3.29 -16.21
N ASP A 98 -1.91 2.15 -16.62
CA ASP A 98 -0.96 2.09 -17.72
C ASP A 98 -1.55 2.60 -19.04
N LYS A 99 -2.78 2.19 -19.37
CA LYS A 99 -3.53 2.64 -20.55
C LYS A 99 -3.90 4.12 -20.48
N ALA A 100 -4.05 4.64 -19.27
CA ALA A 100 -4.37 6.06 -19.03
C ALA A 100 -3.13 6.97 -18.95
N GLY A 101 -1.92 6.44 -19.19
CA GLY A 101 -0.68 7.22 -19.14
C GLY A 101 -0.07 7.37 -17.75
N PHE A 102 -0.46 6.51 -16.79
CA PHE A 102 0.01 6.53 -15.42
C PHE A 102 0.67 5.23 -15.00
N ILE A 103 1.44 5.31 -13.93
CA ILE A 103 2.06 4.20 -13.22
C ILE A 103 1.41 4.09 -11.84
N LEU A 104 0.84 2.93 -11.52
CA LEU A 104 0.40 2.58 -10.18
C LEU A 104 1.59 2.01 -9.41
N ALA A 105 2.14 2.79 -8.47
CA ALA A 105 3.34 2.38 -7.75
C ALA A 105 3.06 1.43 -6.59
N ASP A 106 2.04 1.73 -5.82
CA ASP A 106 1.52 0.88 -4.74
C ASP A 106 0.01 1.12 -4.55
N LEU A 107 -0.62 0.20 -3.85
CA LEU A 107 -2.05 0.22 -3.55
C LEU A 107 -2.26 -0.34 -2.14
N LYS A 108 -3.10 0.31 -1.35
CA LYS A 108 -3.60 -0.17 -0.06
C LYS A 108 -5.06 -0.58 -0.20
N LEU A 109 -5.39 -1.74 0.32
CA LEU A 109 -6.74 -2.31 0.32
C LEU A 109 -7.12 -2.73 1.74
N GLU A 110 -8.38 -2.61 2.06
CA GLU A 110 -8.96 -3.11 3.29
C GLU A 110 -10.08 -4.09 2.98
N PHE A 111 -10.17 -5.14 3.78
CA PHE A 111 -11.17 -6.18 3.62
C PHE A 111 -11.92 -6.44 4.93
N GLY A 112 -13.10 -6.95 4.80
CA GLY A 112 -13.95 -7.35 5.94
C GLY A 112 -14.77 -8.58 5.62
N ILE A 113 -15.58 -8.99 6.59
CA ILE A 113 -16.53 -10.08 6.44
C ILE A 113 -17.94 -9.49 6.36
N LEU A 114 -18.60 -9.72 5.23
CA LEU A 114 -19.99 -9.36 4.97
C LEU A 114 -20.77 -10.62 4.62
N ASP A 115 -21.82 -10.91 5.38
CA ASP A 115 -22.66 -12.09 5.17
C ASP A 115 -21.87 -13.41 5.08
N GLY A 116 -20.80 -13.54 5.90
CA GLY A 116 -19.91 -14.70 5.95
C GLY A 116 -18.85 -14.76 4.86
N ASN A 117 -18.79 -13.81 3.94
CA ASN A 117 -17.85 -13.77 2.84
C ASN A 117 -16.78 -12.70 3.02
N LEU A 118 -15.54 -13.01 2.64
CA LEU A 118 -14.48 -12.02 2.51
C LEU A 118 -14.84 -11.04 1.40
N THR A 119 -14.87 -9.76 1.74
CA THR A 119 -15.36 -8.70 0.86
C THR A 119 -14.41 -7.51 0.92
N LEU A 120 -14.14 -6.90 -0.23
CA LEU A 120 -13.41 -5.64 -0.30
C LEU A 120 -14.22 -4.57 0.42
N GLY A 121 -13.58 -3.92 1.37
CA GLY A 121 -14.12 -2.80 2.14
C GLY A 121 -13.40 -1.50 1.82
N ASP A 122 -13.88 -0.42 2.41
CA ASP A 122 -13.37 0.93 2.19
C ASP A 122 -13.48 1.41 0.74
N SER A 123 -13.02 2.63 0.46
CA SER A 123 -12.96 3.17 -0.89
C SER A 123 -11.59 2.86 -1.52
N ILE A 124 -11.53 2.71 -2.84
CA ILE A 124 -10.27 2.73 -3.57
C ILE A 124 -10.14 4.13 -4.19
N GLY A 125 -9.75 5.09 -3.35
CA GLY A 125 -9.58 6.48 -3.72
C GLY A 125 -8.12 6.88 -3.90
N PRO A 126 -7.85 8.13 -4.35
CA PRO A 126 -6.48 8.64 -4.53
C PRO A 126 -5.66 8.69 -3.23
N ASP A 127 -6.28 8.52 -2.09
CA ASP A 127 -5.65 8.41 -0.77
C ASP A 127 -5.11 7.01 -0.46
N GLU A 128 -5.52 5.99 -1.24
CA GLU A 128 -5.16 4.59 -1.03
C GLU A 128 -4.08 4.07 -1.98
N TYR A 129 -3.64 4.88 -2.96
CA TYR A 129 -2.60 4.46 -3.90
C TYR A 129 -1.63 5.60 -4.26
N ARG A 130 -0.50 5.25 -4.88
CA ARG A 130 0.42 6.20 -5.54
C ARG A 130 0.31 6.08 -7.03
N LEU A 131 0.04 7.22 -7.68
CA LEU A 131 -0.11 7.33 -9.11
C LEU A 131 0.89 8.34 -9.66
N TRP A 132 1.75 7.89 -10.58
CA TRP A 132 2.77 8.73 -11.21
C TRP A 132 2.49 8.90 -12.70
N PRO A 133 2.63 10.09 -13.28
CA PRO A 133 2.55 10.25 -14.73
C PRO A 133 3.73 9.56 -15.40
N LYS A 134 3.47 8.84 -16.50
CA LYS A 134 4.52 8.15 -17.25
C LYS A 134 5.52 9.10 -17.89
N ASP A 135 5.03 10.26 -18.33
CA ASP A 135 5.84 11.24 -19.08
C ASP A 135 6.94 11.88 -18.22
N SER A 136 6.74 11.97 -16.91
CA SER A 136 7.72 12.51 -15.95
C SER A 136 8.42 11.44 -15.12
N TYR A 137 8.07 10.15 -15.31
CA TYR A 137 8.67 9.06 -14.53
C TYR A 137 10.16 8.86 -14.85
N GLU A 138 10.99 8.87 -13.81
CA GLU A 138 12.42 8.62 -13.91
C GLU A 138 12.93 7.81 -12.73
N VAL A 139 13.56 6.67 -13.02
CA VAL A 139 14.20 5.82 -11.99
C VAL A 139 15.34 6.59 -11.32
N GLY A 140 15.42 6.51 -10.00
CA GLY A 140 16.42 7.21 -9.18
C GLY A 140 15.96 8.55 -8.64
N LYS A 141 14.81 9.05 -9.06
CA LYS A 141 14.26 10.32 -8.61
C LYS A 141 13.00 10.15 -7.73
N ILE A 142 12.69 11.20 -6.98
CA ILE A 142 11.37 11.37 -6.37
C ILE A 142 10.39 11.63 -7.51
N GLN A 143 9.25 10.94 -7.48
CA GLN A 143 8.27 11.01 -8.55
C GLN A 143 7.24 12.12 -8.27
N GLU A 144 6.82 12.81 -9.34
CA GLU A 144 5.59 13.59 -9.31
C GLU A 144 4.42 12.66 -8.99
N ALA A 145 3.51 13.10 -8.14
CA ALA A 145 2.39 12.27 -7.67
C ALA A 145 1.06 12.96 -7.91
N PHE A 146 0.04 12.15 -8.29
CA PHE A 146 -1.35 12.59 -8.45
C PHE A 146 -2.24 11.92 -7.39
N ASP A 147 -1.77 11.94 -6.16
CA ASP A 147 -2.39 11.31 -5.00
C ASP A 147 -2.28 12.20 -3.75
N LYS A 148 -2.54 11.65 -2.58
CA LYS A 148 -2.42 12.35 -1.29
C LYS A 148 -1.03 12.95 -1.02
N GLN A 149 0.02 12.57 -1.77
CA GLN A 149 1.37 13.10 -1.57
C GLN A 149 1.43 14.61 -1.86
N ILE A 150 0.64 15.11 -2.80
CA ILE A 150 0.54 16.54 -3.10
C ILE A 150 0.18 17.34 -1.83
N LEU A 151 -0.84 16.88 -1.09
CA LEU A 151 -1.24 17.51 0.15
C LEU A 151 -0.18 17.35 1.25
N ARG A 152 0.44 16.18 1.36
CA ARG A 152 1.49 15.92 2.35
C ARG A 152 2.73 16.78 2.13
N ASP A 153 3.15 16.92 0.87
CA ASP A 153 4.29 17.77 0.51
C ASP A 153 3.98 19.22 0.85
N TRP A 154 2.79 19.71 0.50
CA TRP A 154 2.34 21.06 0.85
C TRP A 154 2.32 21.28 2.37
N LEU A 155 1.78 20.33 3.15
CA LEU A 155 1.74 20.41 4.61
C LEU A 155 3.15 20.44 5.21
N THR A 156 4.06 19.65 4.66
CA THR A 156 5.47 19.59 5.09
C THR A 156 6.19 20.91 4.80
N GLU A 157 6.06 21.44 3.58
CA GLU A 157 6.66 22.70 3.15
C GLU A 157 6.18 23.89 3.98
N HIS A 158 4.93 23.86 4.46
CA HIS A 158 4.34 24.92 5.27
C HIS A 158 4.46 24.67 6.79
N GLY A 159 5.20 23.64 7.21
CA GLY A 159 5.48 23.34 8.61
C GLY A 159 4.29 22.79 9.42
N TYR A 160 3.21 22.38 8.75
CA TYR A 160 2.03 21.82 9.43
C TYR A 160 2.23 20.38 9.90
N GLN A 161 3.18 19.64 9.34
CA GLN A 161 3.43 18.24 9.73
C GLN A 161 3.68 18.11 11.23
N LYS A 162 4.52 18.98 11.78
CA LYS A 162 4.84 19.00 13.22
C LYS A 162 3.60 19.29 14.09
N GLN A 163 2.70 20.15 13.63
CA GLN A 163 1.48 20.48 14.37
C GLN A 163 0.50 19.30 14.43
N PHE A 164 0.45 18.46 13.39
CA PHE A 164 -0.34 17.25 13.41
C PHE A 164 0.26 16.15 14.29
N ASP A 165 1.59 16.04 14.31
CA ASP A 165 2.28 15.09 15.17
C ASP A 165 2.12 15.49 16.64
N ASP A 166 2.29 16.78 16.96
CA ASP A 166 2.08 17.34 18.31
C ASP A 166 0.61 17.26 18.80
N ALA A 167 -0.36 17.20 17.91
CA ALA A 167 -1.79 17.10 18.27
C ALA A 167 -2.26 15.66 18.50
N ARG A 168 -1.42 14.66 18.22
CA ARG A 168 -1.70 13.23 18.45
C ARG A 168 -1.18 12.71 19.79
N ASP A 169 -0.30 13.45 20.47
CA ASP A 169 0.22 13.18 21.81
C ASP A 169 -0.67 13.83 22.89
#